data_8ad886aaec4b024b5f671b0972119016
#
_entry.id   8ad886aaec4b024b5f671b0972119016
#
_cell.length_a   1.000
_cell.length_b   1.000
_cell.length_c   1.000
_cell.angle_alpha   90.00
_cell.angle_beta   90.00
_cell.angle_gamma   90.00
#
_symmetry.space_group_name_H-M   'P 1'
#
loop_
_entity.id
_entity.type
_entity.pdbx_description
1 polymer ?
#
loop_
_entity_poly.entity_id
_entity_poly.type
_entity_poly.pdbx_seq_one_letter_code
_entity_poly.pdbx_strand_id
1 'polypeptide(L)'
;MPNEDIEGKTKIIQEIEDPNLVRIVTKNVLTANDAEIKASISGIADEKTAQTCNIFKLLKQHNIPTAYQSRNDNNSFIAKKCKMVPIECVIRRRPYGSYFKRHPDAVVDQTFDPLLLEFYHKHAVVVPRIQRRVPRYKNNLQIQHLPENEIKWSDTNTTDSPDPSFSGVDIFTDPLIEFDQNPEAIATGVWHLYPAKQPRTANQEPLHKIVPVVGDEEIYFIKNSLMIPTFEVIENAWKKFNVTLVDMKIEVGYTRDGELVVSDVIDNDSWRIWPNGDPKQQLDKQAFRDAPSKLSVVEENYKTVTQYTNKF
;
A
#
# COMPACT_ATOMS: atom_id res chain seq x y z
N MET A 1 30.66 -5.31 12.19
CA MET A 1 30.53 -5.20 10.74
C MET A 1 29.66 -3.98 10.50
N PRO A 2 29.92 -3.10 9.52
CA PRO A 2 28.97 -2.05 9.21
C PRO A 2 27.66 -2.73 8.79
N ASN A 3 26.57 -2.34 9.45
CA ASN A 3 25.25 -2.81 9.09
C ASN A 3 24.94 -2.30 7.67
N GLU A 4 24.51 -3.16 6.77
CA GLU A 4 24.19 -2.76 5.40
C GLU A 4 22.90 -1.92 5.40
N ASP A 5 22.95 -0.76 4.74
CA ASP A 5 21.76 0.06 4.48
C ASP A 5 20.72 -0.76 3.72
N ILE A 6 19.47 -0.67 4.13
CA ILE A 6 18.37 -1.32 3.39
C ILE A 6 17.86 -0.33 2.35
N GLU A 7 18.15 -0.61 1.08
CA GLU A 7 17.73 0.24 -0.02
C GLU A 7 16.40 -0.21 -0.63
N GLY A 8 15.39 0.66 -0.53
CA GLY A 8 14.09 0.52 -1.19
C GLY A 8 13.99 1.33 -2.49
N LYS A 9 12.81 1.27 -3.14
CA LYS A 9 12.53 1.99 -4.40
C LYS A 9 12.67 3.51 -4.27
N THR A 10 12.19 4.09 -3.17
CA THR A 10 12.09 5.55 -2.96
C THR A 10 12.81 6.05 -1.72
N LYS A 11 13.39 5.18 -0.91
CA LYS A 11 14.06 5.50 0.35
C LYS A 11 15.18 4.53 0.67
N ILE A 12 16.06 4.95 1.59
CA ILE A 12 17.11 4.12 2.20
C ILE A 12 16.86 4.14 3.70
N ILE A 13 16.95 2.99 4.35
CA ILE A 13 16.88 2.85 5.81
C ILE A 13 18.29 2.57 6.30
N GLN A 14 18.80 3.47 7.12
CA GLN A 14 20.16 3.41 7.66
C GLN A 14 20.09 3.14 9.16
N GLU A 15 20.89 2.19 9.63
CA GLU A 15 21.08 2.01 11.06
C GLU A 15 21.96 3.16 11.61
N ILE A 16 21.66 3.59 12.85
CA ILE A 16 22.39 4.64 13.56
C ILE A 16 22.91 4.08 14.89
N GLU A 17 23.63 4.90 15.70
CA GLU A 17 24.21 4.46 16.97
C GLU A 17 23.18 3.83 17.92
N ASP A 18 21.97 4.43 18.01
CA ASP A 18 20.88 3.83 18.80
C ASP A 18 20.23 2.68 18.02
N PRO A 19 20.36 1.42 18.48
CA PRO A 19 19.81 0.26 17.78
C PRO A 19 18.28 0.20 17.76
N ASN A 20 17.59 1.09 18.51
CA ASN A 20 16.14 1.22 18.51
C ASN A 20 15.64 2.21 17.46
N LEU A 21 16.55 2.96 16.85
CA LEU A 21 16.27 4.02 15.90
C LEU A 21 16.88 3.70 14.52
N VAL A 22 16.31 4.30 13.50
CA VAL A 22 16.82 4.29 12.13
C VAL A 22 16.73 5.70 11.55
N ARG A 23 17.63 5.99 10.61
CA ARG A 23 17.50 7.15 9.72
C ARG A 23 16.82 6.71 8.45
N ILE A 24 15.74 7.38 8.07
CA ILE A 24 15.06 7.17 6.81
C ILE A 24 15.44 8.31 5.87
N VAL A 25 16.13 7.98 4.77
CA VAL A 25 16.60 8.92 3.75
C VAL A 25 15.71 8.78 2.53
N THR A 26 15.02 9.84 2.14
CA THR A 26 14.18 9.89 0.95
C THR A 26 15.02 10.09 -0.30
N LYS A 27 14.67 9.42 -1.41
CA LYS A 27 15.36 9.52 -2.70
C LYS A 27 14.61 10.48 -3.64
N ASN A 28 15.34 11.14 -4.53
CA ASN A 28 14.78 12.00 -5.59
C ASN A 28 14.12 11.17 -6.71
N VAL A 29 13.38 10.13 -6.36
CA VAL A 29 12.76 9.20 -7.31
C VAL A 29 11.25 9.13 -7.10
N LEU A 30 10.52 9.24 -8.20
CA LEU A 30 9.11 8.86 -8.30
C LEU A 30 8.96 7.57 -9.10
N THR A 31 8.02 6.75 -8.69
CA THR A 31 7.68 5.51 -9.39
C THR A 31 6.17 5.44 -9.62
N ALA A 32 5.74 4.87 -10.74
CA ALA A 32 4.34 4.57 -11.01
C ALA A 32 4.21 3.16 -11.63
N ASN A 33 2.99 2.58 -11.62
CA ASN A 33 2.67 1.27 -12.18
C ASN A 33 3.63 0.18 -11.70
N ASP A 34 3.73 -0.02 -10.38
CA ASP A 34 4.62 -1.01 -9.75
C ASP A 34 6.11 -0.83 -10.12
N ALA A 35 6.52 0.45 -10.37
CA ALA A 35 7.86 0.88 -10.77
C ALA A 35 8.23 0.63 -12.25
N GLU A 36 7.27 0.32 -13.12
CA GLU A 36 7.49 0.32 -14.57
C GLU A 36 7.88 1.72 -15.09
N ILE A 37 7.30 2.78 -14.49
CA ILE A 37 7.64 4.16 -14.78
C ILE A 37 8.46 4.71 -13.62
N LYS A 38 9.63 5.27 -13.94
CA LYS A 38 10.52 5.92 -12.98
C LYS A 38 10.95 7.28 -13.51
N ALA A 39 10.95 8.28 -12.64
CA ALA A 39 11.51 9.59 -12.92
C ALA A 39 12.34 10.08 -11.73
N SER A 40 13.38 10.87 -12.02
CA SER A 40 14.15 11.58 -11.00
C SER A 40 13.83 13.06 -11.10
N ILE A 41 13.42 13.67 -9.97
CA ILE A 41 13.15 15.10 -9.86
C ILE A 41 14.00 15.64 -8.74
N SER A 42 14.89 16.59 -9.05
CA SER A 42 15.75 17.21 -8.04
C SER A 42 14.92 17.94 -6.99
N GLY A 43 15.22 17.74 -5.70
CA GLY A 43 14.54 18.40 -4.59
C GLY A 43 13.22 17.74 -4.16
N ILE A 44 12.69 16.76 -4.89
CA ILE A 44 11.42 16.11 -4.50
C ILE A 44 11.55 15.30 -3.20
N ALA A 45 12.76 14.84 -2.88
CA ALA A 45 13.05 14.17 -1.61
C ALA A 45 12.82 15.11 -0.42
N ASP A 46 13.20 16.38 -0.56
CA ASP A 46 13.06 17.41 0.49
C ASP A 46 11.57 17.68 0.74
N GLU A 47 10.76 17.78 -0.32
CA GLU A 47 9.32 17.98 -0.24
C GLU A 47 8.62 16.79 0.44
N LYS A 48 8.93 15.58 0.01
CA LYS A 48 8.37 14.34 0.58
C LYS A 48 8.73 14.19 2.05
N THR A 49 9.98 14.50 2.42
CA THR A 49 10.44 14.43 3.81
C THR A 49 9.75 15.51 4.66
N ALA A 50 9.61 16.73 4.15
CA ALA A 50 8.91 17.79 4.85
C ALA A 50 7.45 17.41 5.12
N GLN A 51 6.73 16.93 4.10
CA GLN A 51 5.35 16.45 4.22
C GLN A 51 5.23 15.35 5.27
N THR A 52 6.06 14.30 5.18
CA THR A 52 6.08 13.20 6.15
C THR A 52 6.28 13.71 7.58
N CYS A 53 7.29 14.58 7.79
CA CYS A 53 7.57 15.14 9.12
C CYS A 53 6.39 15.97 9.66
N ASN A 54 5.75 16.77 8.81
CA ASN A 54 4.62 17.61 9.20
C ASN A 54 3.40 16.75 9.57
N ILE A 55 3.09 15.73 8.77
CA ILE A 55 2.01 14.80 9.07
C ILE A 55 2.25 14.06 10.38
N PHE A 56 3.43 13.51 10.59
CA PHE A 56 3.71 12.79 11.84
C PHE A 56 3.69 13.72 13.07
N LYS A 57 4.10 14.99 12.95
CA LYS A 57 3.93 15.96 14.02
C LYS A 57 2.44 16.20 14.34
N LEU A 58 1.60 16.36 13.29
CA LEU A 58 0.16 16.50 13.43
C LEU A 58 -0.44 15.26 14.13
N LEU A 59 -0.08 14.05 13.72
CA LEU A 59 -0.57 12.82 14.35
C LEU A 59 -0.16 12.72 15.83
N LYS A 60 1.08 13.09 16.16
CA LYS A 60 1.56 13.15 17.56
C LYS A 60 0.76 14.14 18.41
N GLN A 61 0.38 15.32 17.86
CA GLN A 61 -0.46 16.31 18.57
C GLN A 61 -1.86 15.74 18.89
N HIS A 62 -2.32 14.75 18.12
CA HIS A 62 -3.60 14.07 18.33
C HIS A 62 -3.45 12.72 19.05
N ASN A 63 -2.28 12.45 19.67
CA ASN A 63 -1.98 11.22 20.43
C ASN A 63 -2.09 9.92 19.59
N ILE A 64 -1.89 10.00 18.28
CA ILE A 64 -1.82 8.81 17.42
C ILE A 64 -0.40 8.25 17.49
N PRO A 65 -0.21 6.98 17.85
CA PRO A 65 1.11 6.37 17.96
C PRO A 65 1.84 6.34 16.60
N THR A 66 3.05 6.87 16.54
CA THR A 66 3.87 6.90 15.32
C THR A 66 5.32 6.49 15.59
N ALA A 67 5.97 5.94 14.57
CA ALA A 67 7.41 5.64 14.65
C ALA A 67 8.29 6.90 14.59
N TYR A 68 7.79 8.01 14.07
CA TYR A 68 8.53 9.25 13.86
C TYR A 68 9.09 9.84 15.16
N GLN A 69 10.37 10.21 15.16
CA GLN A 69 11.03 10.90 16.26
C GLN A 69 11.29 12.38 15.96
N SER A 70 12.10 12.66 14.97
CA SER A 70 12.53 14.01 14.62
C SER A 70 12.95 14.11 13.16
N ARG A 71 12.86 15.31 12.56
CA ARG A 71 13.53 15.60 11.31
C ARG A 71 15.05 15.66 11.53
N ASN A 72 15.82 15.03 10.64
CA ASN A 72 17.28 15.03 10.72
C ASN A 72 17.86 16.14 9.82
N ASP A 73 17.51 16.12 8.53
CA ASP A 73 17.92 17.12 7.54
C ASP A 73 16.81 17.33 6.48
N ASN A 74 17.16 17.88 5.31
CA ASN A 74 16.16 18.21 4.30
C ASN A 74 15.47 16.97 3.75
N ASN A 75 16.22 15.89 3.51
CA ASN A 75 15.73 14.67 2.89
C ASN A 75 15.71 13.45 3.80
N SER A 76 15.90 13.63 5.12
CA SER A 76 15.89 12.51 6.06
C SER A 76 15.26 12.83 7.41
N PHE A 77 14.79 11.79 8.10
CA PHE A 77 14.26 11.87 9.45
C PHE A 77 14.64 10.63 10.28
N ILE A 78 14.56 10.76 11.59
CA ILE A 78 14.78 9.68 12.55
C ILE A 78 13.44 9.07 12.94
N ALA A 79 13.39 7.74 12.97
CA ALA A 79 12.22 6.98 13.38
C ALA A 79 12.61 5.80 14.30
N LYS A 80 11.67 5.33 15.12
CA LYS A 80 11.80 4.04 15.81
C LYS A 80 11.97 2.92 14.78
N LYS A 81 12.93 2.02 15.04
CA LYS A 81 13.11 0.81 14.23
C LYS A 81 11.93 -0.12 14.47
N CYS A 82 11.16 -0.41 13.43
CA CYS A 82 9.95 -1.22 13.51
C CYS A 82 10.10 -2.53 12.77
N LYS A 83 9.54 -3.60 13.34
CA LYS A 83 9.20 -4.81 12.60
C LYS A 83 7.90 -4.55 11.86
N MET A 84 7.97 -4.29 10.56
CA MET A 84 6.81 -3.94 9.76
C MET A 84 5.83 -5.10 9.66
N VAL A 85 4.53 -4.81 9.81
CA VAL A 85 3.47 -5.76 9.49
C VAL A 85 3.36 -5.80 7.95
N PRO A 86 3.37 -6.99 7.32
CA PRO A 86 3.40 -7.09 5.85
C PRO A 86 2.04 -6.83 5.20
N ILE A 87 1.37 -5.76 5.62
CA ILE A 87 0.10 -5.28 5.07
C ILE A 87 0.20 -3.80 4.72
N GLU A 88 -0.55 -3.39 3.71
CA GLU A 88 -0.89 -1.99 3.46
C GLU A 88 -2.31 -1.73 3.92
N CYS A 89 -2.50 -0.66 4.67
CA CYS A 89 -3.79 -0.22 5.19
C CYS A 89 -4.29 0.95 4.34
N VAL A 90 -5.37 0.75 3.60
CA VAL A 90 -5.97 1.79 2.74
C VAL A 90 -7.29 2.24 3.32
N ILE A 91 -7.45 3.55 3.47
CA ILE A 91 -8.64 4.19 4.00
C ILE A 91 -9.26 5.06 2.90
N ARG A 92 -10.56 4.92 2.66
CA ARG A 92 -11.24 5.66 1.59
C ARG A 92 -12.45 6.43 2.10
N ARG A 93 -12.51 7.70 1.72
CA ARG A 93 -13.72 8.53 1.80
C ARG A 93 -14.51 8.45 0.50
N ARG A 94 -13.83 8.22 -0.64
CA ARG A 94 -14.46 8.13 -1.96
C ARG A 94 -13.87 6.97 -2.76
N PRO A 95 -14.62 6.38 -3.70
CA PRO A 95 -14.10 5.36 -4.61
C PRO A 95 -13.08 5.98 -5.57
N TYR A 96 -11.89 5.39 -5.66
CA TYR A 96 -10.88 5.75 -6.66
C TYR A 96 -9.85 4.63 -6.90
N GLY A 97 -9.08 4.73 -7.99
CA GLY A 97 -7.95 3.87 -8.29
C GLY A 97 -8.32 2.39 -8.40
N SER A 98 -7.70 1.53 -7.57
CA SER A 98 -7.96 0.09 -7.58
C SER A 98 -9.40 -0.27 -7.18
N TYR A 99 -10.12 0.61 -6.47
CA TYR A 99 -11.52 0.39 -6.15
C TYR A 99 -12.39 0.31 -7.41
N PHE A 100 -12.24 1.26 -8.35
CA PHE A 100 -12.98 1.22 -9.63
C PHE A 100 -12.63 -0.01 -10.48
N LYS A 101 -11.40 -0.52 -10.39
CA LYS A 101 -11.03 -1.75 -11.11
C LYS A 101 -11.78 -2.97 -10.58
N ARG A 102 -12.11 -2.99 -9.28
CA ARG A 102 -12.90 -4.07 -8.67
C ARG A 102 -14.40 -3.85 -8.78
N HIS A 103 -14.83 -2.59 -8.78
CA HIS A 103 -16.23 -2.18 -8.82
C HIS A 103 -16.47 -1.22 -10.01
N PRO A 104 -16.60 -1.75 -11.23
CA PRO A 104 -16.75 -0.91 -12.44
C PRO A 104 -17.98 0.00 -12.42
N ASP A 105 -19.03 -0.40 -11.69
CA ASP A 105 -20.28 0.35 -11.57
C ASP A 105 -20.25 1.45 -10.49
N ALA A 106 -19.15 1.58 -9.73
CA ALA A 106 -19.02 2.62 -8.73
C ALA A 106 -18.91 4.00 -9.37
N VAL A 107 -19.46 5.02 -8.70
CA VAL A 107 -19.45 6.41 -9.18
C VAL A 107 -18.50 7.27 -8.36
N VAL A 108 -17.84 8.24 -9.02
CA VAL A 108 -16.81 9.11 -8.39
C VAL A 108 -17.37 9.92 -7.23
N ASP A 109 -18.62 10.36 -7.32
CA ASP A 109 -19.25 11.21 -6.30
C ASP A 109 -19.79 10.45 -5.08
N GLN A 110 -19.72 9.12 -5.10
CA GLN A 110 -20.06 8.31 -3.95
C GLN A 110 -19.14 8.66 -2.76
N THR A 111 -19.73 8.73 -1.57
CA THR A 111 -18.99 8.93 -0.31
C THR A 111 -19.18 7.73 0.59
N PHE A 112 -18.10 7.23 1.16
CA PHE A 112 -18.15 6.17 2.16
C PHE A 112 -18.33 6.80 3.55
N ASP A 113 -19.46 6.50 4.19
CA ASP A 113 -19.77 6.86 5.57
C ASP A 113 -20.51 5.67 6.22
N PRO A 114 -19.84 4.91 7.09
CA PRO A 114 -18.46 5.06 7.59
C PRO A 114 -17.38 4.87 6.50
N LEU A 115 -16.14 5.27 6.84
CA LEU A 115 -14.96 5.07 5.97
C LEU A 115 -14.83 3.61 5.52
N LEU A 116 -14.48 3.41 4.27
CA LEU A 116 -14.10 2.09 3.77
C LEU A 116 -12.64 1.79 4.13
N LEU A 117 -12.42 0.69 4.85
CA LEU A 117 -11.10 0.21 5.26
C LEU A 117 -10.75 -1.04 4.48
N GLU A 118 -9.61 -1.03 3.80
CA GLU A 118 -9.12 -2.15 3.02
C GLU A 118 -7.69 -2.52 3.44
N PHE A 119 -7.37 -3.79 3.34
CA PHE A 119 -6.05 -4.32 3.64
C PHE A 119 -5.49 -5.04 2.42
N TYR A 120 -4.21 -4.82 2.14
CA TYR A 120 -3.51 -5.46 1.04
C TYR A 120 -2.27 -6.18 1.57
N HIS A 121 -2.06 -7.41 1.14
CA HIS A 121 -0.88 -8.18 1.52
C HIS A 121 0.32 -7.76 0.68
N LYS A 122 1.46 -7.46 1.31
CA LYS A 122 2.65 -6.93 0.61
C LYS A 122 3.43 -7.96 -0.19
N HIS A 123 3.08 -9.25 -0.10
CA HIS A 123 3.71 -10.29 -0.89
C HIS A 123 2.85 -10.64 -2.10
N ALA A 124 3.50 -10.78 -3.25
CA ALA A 124 2.81 -11.20 -4.47
C ALA A 124 2.33 -12.66 -4.36
N VAL A 125 1.20 -12.94 -5.01
CA VAL A 125 0.70 -14.31 -5.21
C VAL A 125 0.96 -14.70 -6.65
N VAL A 126 1.58 -15.85 -6.85
CA VAL A 126 1.90 -16.42 -8.16
C VAL A 126 0.92 -17.55 -8.43
N VAL A 127 0.14 -17.44 -9.51
CA VAL A 127 -0.85 -18.44 -9.91
C VAL A 127 -0.44 -19.03 -11.26
N PRO A 128 -0.20 -20.34 -11.34
CA PRO A 128 0.09 -21.01 -12.60
C PRO A 128 -1.08 -20.88 -13.59
N ARG A 129 -0.79 -20.51 -14.84
CA ARG A 129 -1.77 -20.58 -15.93
C ARG A 129 -1.87 -22.02 -16.43
N ILE A 130 -2.99 -22.65 -16.15
CA ILE A 130 -3.30 -23.93 -16.78
C ILE A 130 -3.85 -23.65 -18.18
N GLN A 131 -3.14 -24.05 -19.22
CA GLN A 131 -3.73 -24.05 -20.56
C GLN A 131 -4.93 -24.99 -20.56
N ARG A 132 -6.13 -24.45 -20.67
CA ARG A 132 -7.32 -25.23 -20.97
C ARG A 132 -7.26 -25.74 -22.44
N ARG A 133 -6.37 -26.66 -22.73
CA ARG A 133 -6.67 -27.66 -23.72
C ARG A 133 -7.59 -28.64 -23.02
N VAL A 134 -8.88 -28.40 -23.10
CA VAL A 134 -9.88 -29.41 -22.78
C VAL A 134 -9.67 -30.52 -23.81
N PRO A 135 -9.07 -31.68 -23.46
CA PRO A 135 -9.25 -32.84 -24.30
C PRO A 135 -10.76 -33.08 -24.24
N ARG A 136 -11.40 -33.22 -25.38
CA ARG A 136 -12.76 -33.73 -25.47
C ARG A 136 -12.78 -35.19 -25.01
N TYR A 137 -12.58 -35.41 -23.71
CA TYR A 137 -12.88 -36.68 -23.08
C TYR A 137 -14.18 -36.50 -22.30
N LYS A 138 -15.24 -37.08 -22.84
CA LYS A 138 -16.47 -37.36 -22.10
C LYS A 138 -16.06 -38.18 -20.86
N ASN A 139 -16.50 -37.69 -19.68
CA ASN A 139 -16.56 -38.34 -18.39
C ASN A 139 -15.25 -38.53 -17.60
N ASN A 140 -15.28 -37.95 -16.40
CA ASN A 140 -14.35 -38.03 -15.27
C ASN A 140 -13.17 -37.06 -15.25
N LEU A 141 -13.45 -35.83 -14.82
CA LEU A 141 -12.44 -34.91 -14.28
C LEU A 141 -12.16 -35.31 -12.82
N GLN A 142 -11.14 -36.10 -12.59
CA GLN A 142 -10.42 -36.10 -11.33
C GLN A 142 -9.42 -34.96 -11.39
N ILE A 143 -9.65 -33.93 -10.60
CA ILE A 143 -8.66 -32.88 -10.33
C ILE A 143 -7.60 -33.54 -9.44
N GLN A 144 -6.47 -33.90 -10.03
CA GLN A 144 -5.29 -34.28 -9.26
C GLN A 144 -4.69 -32.99 -8.68
N HIS A 145 -4.76 -32.84 -7.37
CA HIS A 145 -3.95 -31.90 -6.64
C HIS A 145 -2.50 -32.39 -6.71
N LEU A 146 -1.64 -31.70 -7.45
CA LEU A 146 -0.19 -31.92 -7.39
C LEU A 146 0.30 -31.41 -6.02
N PRO A 147 1.12 -32.17 -5.30
CA PRO A 147 1.72 -31.72 -4.05
C PRO A 147 2.69 -30.57 -4.32
N GLU A 148 2.74 -29.59 -3.40
CA GLU A 148 3.52 -28.35 -3.51
C GLU A 148 5.03 -28.57 -3.80
N ASN A 149 5.56 -29.72 -3.43
CA ASN A 149 6.98 -30.09 -3.62
C ASN A 149 7.33 -30.54 -5.07
N GLU A 150 6.36 -30.68 -5.95
CA GLU A 150 6.60 -31.03 -7.37
C GLU A 150 6.57 -29.82 -8.31
N ILE A 151 6.25 -28.61 -7.81
CA ILE A 151 6.29 -27.37 -8.58
C ILE A 151 7.76 -26.92 -8.68
N LYS A 152 8.44 -27.31 -9.74
CA LYS A 152 9.75 -26.75 -10.06
C LYS A 152 9.55 -25.35 -10.59
N TRP A 153 9.83 -24.37 -9.76
CA TRP A 153 9.90 -22.96 -10.13
C TRP A 153 11.12 -22.76 -11.03
N SER A 154 10.92 -22.62 -12.33
CA SER A 154 11.98 -22.11 -13.20
C SER A 154 11.91 -20.60 -13.17
N ASP A 155 13.03 -19.95 -12.82
CA ASP A 155 13.20 -18.52 -12.96
C ASP A 155 12.82 -18.08 -14.38
N THR A 156 11.84 -17.22 -14.45
CA THR A 156 11.53 -16.23 -15.45
C THR A 156 12.22 -16.33 -16.83
N ASN A 157 11.42 -16.33 -17.87
CA ASN A 157 11.79 -16.07 -19.27
C ASN A 157 12.42 -17.22 -20.09
N THR A 158 12.30 -18.45 -19.71
CA THR A 158 12.57 -19.53 -20.64
C THR A 158 11.25 -20.16 -21.10
N THR A 159 11.06 -20.19 -22.43
CA THR A 159 9.93 -20.80 -23.13
C THR A 159 9.92 -22.34 -23.03
N ASP A 160 10.81 -22.91 -22.24
CA ASP A 160 10.99 -24.36 -22.09
C ASP A 160 10.44 -24.84 -20.75
N SER A 161 9.12 -24.77 -20.57
CA SER A 161 8.45 -25.59 -19.57
C SER A 161 8.33 -27.02 -20.10
N PRO A 162 8.80 -28.03 -19.36
CA PRO A 162 8.71 -29.43 -19.80
C PRO A 162 7.27 -29.97 -19.80
N ASP A 163 6.30 -29.22 -19.27
CA ASP A 163 4.89 -29.59 -19.28
C ASP A 163 4.13 -28.68 -20.24
N PRO A 164 3.66 -29.21 -21.40
CA PRO A 164 2.90 -28.44 -22.38
C PRO A 164 1.52 -27.98 -21.87
N SER A 165 1.10 -28.34 -20.66
CA SER A 165 -0.12 -27.86 -20.01
C SER A 165 0.03 -26.51 -19.30
N PHE A 166 1.26 -26.03 -19.06
CA PHE A 166 1.53 -24.75 -18.41
C PHE A 166 1.95 -23.69 -19.42
N SER A 167 1.19 -22.59 -19.51
CA SER A 167 1.47 -21.47 -20.42
C SER A 167 2.10 -20.26 -19.72
N GLY A 168 2.69 -20.42 -18.54
CA GLY A 168 3.25 -19.34 -17.74
C GLY A 168 2.55 -19.15 -16.40
N VAL A 169 2.80 -18.03 -15.75
CA VAL A 169 2.23 -17.67 -14.45
C VAL A 169 1.56 -16.30 -14.51
N ASP A 170 0.52 -16.11 -13.72
CA ASP A 170 -0.03 -14.79 -13.40
C ASP A 170 0.51 -14.35 -12.04
N ILE A 171 1.05 -13.13 -11.97
CA ILE A 171 1.57 -12.54 -10.73
C ILE A 171 0.59 -11.47 -10.28
N PHE A 172 0.07 -11.63 -9.07
CA PHE A 172 -0.82 -10.67 -8.43
C PHE A 172 -0.06 -9.95 -7.33
N THR A 173 0.34 -8.70 -7.59
CA THR A 173 0.98 -7.83 -6.61
C THR A 173 -0.06 -7.24 -5.68
N ASP A 174 0.31 -7.11 -4.40
CA ASP A 174 -0.49 -6.49 -3.34
C ASP A 174 -1.97 -6.96 -3.36
N PRO A 175 -2.24 -8.29 -3.25
CA PRO A 175 -3.61 -8.80 -3.29
C PRO A 175 -4.44 -8.24 -2.12
N LEU A 176 -5.73 -8.00 -2.39
CA LEU A 176 -6.70 -7.58 -1.39
C LEU A 176 -6.91 -8.70 -0.38
N ILE A 177 -6.87 -8.36 0.90
CA ILE A 177 -7.20 -9.27 2.01
C ILE A 177 -8.68 -9.12 2.34
N GLU A 178 -9.42 -10.21 2.29
CA GLU A 178 -10.74 -10.31 2.89
C GLU A 178 -10.66 -11.27 4.09
N PHE A 179 -11.15 -10.78 5.22
CA PHE A 179 -11.30 -11.60 6.41
C PHE A 179 -12.55 -12.47 6.27
N ASP A 180 -12.47 -13.70 6.71
CA ASP A 180 -13.65 -14.53 6.76
C ASP A 180 -14.68 -13.90 7.71
N GLN A 181 -15.88 -13.63 7.20
CA GLN A 181 -16.96 -13.00 7.99
C GLN A 181 -17.79 -14.02 8.76
N ASN A 182 -17.53 -15.31 8.57
CA ASN A 182 -18.15 -16.32 9.41
C ASN A 182 -17.54 -16.24 10.83
N PRO A 183 -18.34 -16.00 11.90
CA PRO A 183 -17.83 -15.97 13.27
C PRO A 183 -17.06 -17.24 13.68
N GLU A 184 -17.42 -18.39 13.11
CA GLU A 184 -16.69 -19.64 13.32
C GLU A 184 -15.35 -19.66 12.57
N ALA A 185 -15.24 -19.00 11.44
CA ALA A 185 -14.03 -18.94 10.64
C ALA A 185 -13.04 -17.88 11.14
N ILE A 186 -13.49 -16.82 11.78
CA ILE A 186 -12.62 -15.88 12.51
C ILE A 186 -11.82 -16.66 13.58
N ALA A 187 -12.45 -17.60 14.23
CA ALA A 187 -11.77 -18.51 15.17
C ALA A 187 -10.76 -19.45 14.49
N THR A 188 -10.84 -19.68 13.19
CA THR A 188 -9.87 -20.48 12.42
C THR A 188 -8.74 -19.63 11.84
N GLY A 189 -8.87 -18.31 11.86
CA GLY A 189 -7.82 -17.39 11.51
C GLY A 189 -7.31 -17.52 10.07
N VAL A 190 -8.20 -17.56 9.07
CA VAL A 190 -7.80 -17.63 7.66
C VAL A 190 -8.10 -16.30 6.95
N TRP A 191 -7.12 -15.79 6.24
CA TRP A 191 -7.28 -14.64 5.36
C TRP A 191 -7.35 -15.06 3.89
N HIS A 192 -8.31 -14.52 3.17
CA HIS A 192 -8.53 -14.80 1.77
C HIS A 192 -7.91 -13.68 0.92
N LEU A 193 -7.07 -14.04 -0.04
CA LEU A 193 -6.41 -13.10 -0.95
C LEU A 193 -7.11 -13.06 -2.29
N TYR A 194 -7.41 -11.85 -2.78
CA TYR A 194 -8.10 -11.61 -4.04
C TYR A 194 -7.33 -10.64 -4.94
N PRO A 195 -7.57 -10.65 -6.27
CA PRO A 195 -6.97 -9.67 -7.17
C PRO A 195 -7.33 -8.24 -6.77
N ALA A 196 -6.33 -7.41 -6.53
CA ALA A 196 -6.53 -6.02 -6.14
C ALA A 196 -7.01 -5.11 -7.28
N LYS A 197 -6.73 -5.50 -8.53
CA LYS A 197 -6.87 -4.63 -9.73
C LYS A 197 -7.75 -5.26 -10.83
N GLN A 198 -8.61 -6.21 -10.47
CA GLN A 198 -9.54 -6.88 -11.40
C GLN A 198 -10.97 -6.80 -10.86
N PRO A 199 -12.01 -6.85 -11.74
CA PRO A 199 -13.40 -6.85 -11.31
C PRO A 199 -13.67 -7.97 -10.30
N ARG A 200 -14.38 -7.62 -9.23
CA ARG A 200 -14.77 -8.55 -8.18
C ARG A 200 -16.13 -9.17 -8.53
N THR A 201 -16.23 -10.49 -8.50
CA THR A 201 -17.48 -11.21 -8.71
C THR A 201 -17.93 -11.88 -7.40
N ALA A 202 -19.24 -12.03 -7.22
CA ALA A 202 -19.81 -12.56 -5.96
C ALA A 202 -19.30 -13.96 -5.58
N ASN A 203 -19.00 -14.81 -6.56
CA ASN A 203 -18.55 -16.19 -6.36
C ASN A 203 -17.09 -16.40 -6.77
N GLN A 204 -16.28 -15.34 -6.71
CA GLN A 204 -14.88 -15.45 -7.09
C GLN A 204 -14.11 -16.22 -6.00
N GLU A 205 -13.46 -17.30 -6.40
CA GLU A 205 -12.55 -18.02 -5.52
C GLU A 205 -11.33 -17.14 -5.19
N PRO A 206 -10.80 -17.22 -3.97
CA PRO A 206 -9.58 -16.53 -3.60
C PRO A 206 -8.39 -17.06 -4.39
N LEU A 207 -7.43 -16.17 -4.69
CA LEU A 207 -6.14 -16.55 -5.27
C LEU A 207 -5.39 -17.51 -4.34
N HIS A 208 -5.47 -17.22 -3.05
CA HIS A 208 -4.80 -17.99 -2.01
C HIS A 208 -5.46 -17.76 -0.66
N LYS A 209 -5.23 -18.69 0.28
CA LYS A 209 -5.62 -18.57 1.69
C LYS A 209 -4.36 -18.59 2.54
N ILE A 210 -4.22 -17.64 3.44
CA ILE A 210 -3.03 -17.53 4.30
C ILE A 210 -3.41 -17.54 5.77
N VAL A 211 -2.45 -17.94 6.60
CA VAL A 211 -2.53 -17.72 8.05
C VAL A 211 -2.42 -16.23 8.30
N PRO A 212 -3.23 -15.65 9.20
CA PRO A 212 -3.15 -14.24 9.56
C PRO A 212 -1.74 -13.83 9.99
N VAL A 213 -1.29 -12.69 9.50
CA VAL A 213 0.03 -12.14 9.87
C VAL A 213 -0.01 -11.38 11.20
N VAL A 214 -1.22 -11.02 11.65
CA VAL A 214 -1.53 -10.46 12.98
C VAL A 214 -2.88 -11.00 13.43
N GLY A 215 -3.16 -10.97 14.74
CA GLY A 215 -4.42 -11.45 15.31
C GLY A 215 -5.58 -10.49 15.14
N ASP A 216 -6.78 -10.91 15.55
CA ASP A 216 -8.00 -10.12 15.43
C ASP A 216 -7.96 -8.86 16.30
N GLU A 217 -7.35 -8.94 17.50
CA GLU A 217 -7.20 -7.79 18.39
C GLU A 217 -6.30 -6.72 17.77
N GLU A 218 -5.21 -7.13 17.11
CA GLU A 218 -4.34 -6.21 16.37
C GLU A 218 -5.07 -5.60 15.17
N ILE A 219 -5.85 -6.37 14.41
CA ILE A 219 -6.66 -5.84 13.31
C ILE A 219 -7.68 -4.84 13.83
N TYR A 220 -8.32 -5.13 14.95
CA TYR A 220 -9.25 -4.19 15.60
C TYR A 220 -8.52 -2.90 16.01
N PHE A 221 -7.36 -3.02 16.64
CA PHE A 221 -6.53 -1.88 17.04
C PHE A 221 -6.06 -1.05 15.84
N ILE A 222 -5.57 -1.72 14.77
CA ILE A 222 -5.15 -1.06 13.53
C ILE A 222 -6.31 -0.24 12.95
N LYS A 223 -7.50 -0.83 12.83
CA LYS A 223 -8.68 -0.13 12.30
C LYS A 223 -9.08 1.09 13.13
N ASN A 224 -9.27 0.89 14.44
CA ASN A 224 -9.96 1.86 15.29
C ASN A 224 -9.01 2.85 15.97
N SER A 225 -7.75 2.49 16.20
CA SER A 225 -6.77 3.33 16.88
C SER A 225 -5.73 3.94 15.94
N LEU A 226 -5.50 3.35 14.77
CA LEU A 226 -4.52 3.86 13.81
C LEU A 226 -5.16 4.36 12.52
N MET A 227 -5.92 3.53 11.79
CA MET A 227 -6.43 3.89 10.45
C MET A 227 -7.45 5.03 10.50
N ILE A 228 -8.55 4.83 11.21
CA ILE A 228 -9.65 5.81 11.26
C ILE A 228 -9.16 7.15 11.85
N PRO A 229 -8.50 7.18 13.03
CA PRO A 229 -8.05 8.46 13.59
C PRO A 229 -7.02 9.17 12.72
N THR A 230 -6.07 8.43 12.10
CA THR A 230 -5.10 9.01 11.17
C THR A 230 -5.78 9.68 10.00
N PHE A 231 -6.74 8.99 9.37
CA PHE A 231 -7.48 9.55 8.25
C PHE A 231 -8.25 10.80 8.64
N GLU A 232 -9.02 10.76 9.73
CA GLU A 232 -9.87 11.86 10.17
C GLU A 232 -9.07 13.11 10.56
N VAL A 233 -7.94 12.94 11.23
CA VAL A 233 -7.03 14.05 11.58
C VAL A 233 -6.48 14.71 10.31
N ILE A 234 -6.01 13.92 9.36
CA ILE A 234 -5.48 14.45 8.09
C ILE A 234 -6.59 15.04 7.22
N GLU A 235 -7.76 14.38 7.14
CA GLU A 235 -8.94 14.89 6.42
C GLU A 235 -9.35 16.26 6.96
N ASN A 236 -9.40 16.43 8.28
CA ASN A 236 -9.74 17.69 8.92
C ASN A 236 -8.69 18.78 8.67
N ALA A 237 -7.41 18.44 8.60
CA ALA A 237 -6.36 19.37 8.23
C ALA A 237 -6.52 19.85 6.78
N TRP A 238 -6.78 18.95 5.83
CA TRP A 238 -7.04 19.30 4.42
C TRP A 238 -8.30 20.13 4.22
N LYS A 239 -9.37 19.84 4.97
CA LYS A 239 -10.64 20.61 4.91
C LYS A 239 -10.44 22.10 5.18
N LYS A 240 -9.46 22.50 6.02
CA LYS A 240 -9.13 23.92 6.28
C LYS A 240 -8.71 24.68 5.02
N PHE A 241 -8.25 23.98 4.00
CA PHE A 241 -7.79 24.53 2.72
C PHE A 241 -8.74 24.24 1.55
N ASN A 242 -9.98 23.80 1.86
CA ASN A 242 -10.95 23.37 0.85
C ASN A 242 -10.40 22.26 -0.07
N VAL A 243 -9.63 21.34 0.50
CA VAL A 243 -9.08 20.17 -0.19
C VAL A 243 -9.76 18.90 0.34
N THR A 244 -10.27 18.07 -0.55
CA THR A 244 -10.86 16.78 -0.21
C THR A 244 -9.78 15.71 -0.15
N LEU A 245 -9.64 15.02 0.98
CA LEU A 245 -8.90 13.78 1.10
C LEU A 245 -9.78 12.64 0.59
N VAL A 246 -9.41 12.05 -0.53
CA VAL A 246 -10.18 11.01 -1.24
C VAL A 246 -9.93 9.64 -0.64
N ASP A 247 -8.69 9.25 -0.58
CA ASP A 247 -8.18 8.05 0.07
C ASP A 247 -6.73 8.24 0.51
N MET A 248 -6.26 7.37 1.36
CA MET A 248 -4.84 7.29 1.72
C MET A 248 -4.43 5.87 2.10
N LYS A 249 -3.13 5.64 2.05
CA LYS A 249 -2.46 4.44 2.51
C LYS A 249 -1.56 4.77 3.70
N ILE A 250 -1.58 3.91 4.72
CA ILE A 250 -0.58 3.88 5.78
C ILE A 250 0.00 2.48 5.92
N GLU A 251 1.17 2.40 6.53
CA GLU A 251 1.78 1.15 6.97
C GLU A 251 1.96 1.18 8.49
N VAL A 252 1.98 0.00 9.10
CA VAL A 252 2.09 -0.15 10.54
C VAL A 252 3.21 -1.12 10.89
N GLY A 253 3.76 -0.99 12.08
CA GLY A 253 4.83 -1.86 12.54
C GLY A 253 4.94 -1.87 14.05
N TYR A 254 5.55 -2.91 14.58
CA TYR A 254 5.87 -3.05 16.00
C TYR A 254 7.22 -2.42 16.29
N THR A 255 7.26 -1.52 17.26
CA THR A 255 8.53 -1.06 17.86
C THR A 255 9.19 -2.20 18.62
N ARG A 256 10.44 -2.00 19.04
CA ARG A 256 11.16 -2.98 19.89
C ARG A 256 10.43 -3.27 21.19
N ASP A 257 9.74 -2.28 21.74
CA ASP A 257 8.98 -2.39 22.99
C ASP A 257 7.61 -3.06 22.80
N GLY A 258 7.28 -3.49 21.58
CA GLY A 258 6.02 -4.16 21.25
C GLY A 258 4.85 -3.21 20.97
N GLU A 259 5.08 -1.89 20.93
CA GLU A 259 4.05 -0.92 20.59
C GLU A 259 3.75 -0.98 19.09
N LEU A 260 2.47 -1.13 18.70
CA LEU A 260 2.01 -1.07 17.32
C LEU A 260 1.74 0.39 16.94
N VAL A 261 2.43 0.88 15.92
CA VAL A 261 2.45 2.29 15.53
C VAL A 261 2.27 2.50 14.02
N VAL A 262 1.80 3.69 13.63
CA VAL A 262 1.89 4.14 12.24
C VAL A 262 3.37 4.39 11.91
N SER A 263 3.82 3.78 10.84
CA SER A 263 5.22 3.78 10.42
C SER A 263 5.35 4.09 8.93
N ASP A 264 6.56 3.91 8.37
CA ASP A 264 6.92 4.24 7.01
C ASP A 264 6.85 5.75 6.75
N VAL A 265 6.32 6.19 5.62
CA VAL A 265 6.17 7.59 5.22
C VAL A 265 4.72 7.92 4.90
N ILE A 266 4.32 9.15 5.20
CA ILE A 266 3.04 9.71 4.74
C ILE A 266 3.35 11.01 4.02
N ASP A 267 3.38 10.96 2.71
CA ASP A 267 3.68 12.06 1.81
C ASP A 267 2.74 12.07 0.60
N ASN A 268 3.04 12.86 -0.40
CA ASN A 268 2.22 13.00 -1.61
C ASN A 268 2.11 11.72 -2.46
N ASP A 269 2.86 10.66 -2.14
CA ASP A 269 2.71 9.33 -2.71
C ASP A 269 1.65 8.48 -1.99
N SER A 270 1.24 8.89 -0.78
CA SER A 270 0.44 8.08 0.14
C SER A 270 -1.06 8.36 0.07
N TRP A 271 -1.48 9.44 -0.58
CA TRP A 271 -2.89 9.87 -0.64
C TRP A 271 -3.34 10.31 -2.03
N ARG A 272 -4.65 10.57 -2.13
CA ARG A 272 -5.27 11.37 -3.19
C ARG A 272 -5.97 12.56 -2.59
N ILE A 273 -5.69 13.72 -3.12
CA ILE A 273 -6.21 15.00 -2.63
C ILE A 273 -6.71 15.86 -3.80
N TRP A 274 -7.92 16.38 -3.64
CA TRP A 274 -8.59 17.19 -4.66
C TRP A 274 -8.94 18.58 -4.12
N PRO A 275 -8.23 19.65 -4.53
CA PRO A 275 -8.66 21.01 -4.31
C PRO A 275 -10.08 21.22 -4.81
N ASN A 276 -10.90 21.92 -4.03
CA ASN A 276 -12.31 22.19 -4.32
C ASN A 276 -13.17 20.93 -4.55
N GLY A 277 -12.69 19.75 -4.19
CA GLY A 277 -13.33 18.47 -4.47
C GLY A 277 -13.29 18.06 -5.94
N ASP A 278 -12.54 18.76 -6.79
CA ASP A 278 -12.45 18.52 -8.22
C ASP A 278 -11.28 17.57 -8.56
N PRO A 279 -11.54 16.36 -9.10
CA PRO A 279 -10.49 15.42 -9.47
C PRO A 279 -9.55 15.94 -10.58
N LYS A 280 -9.97 16.96 -11.36
CA LYS A 280 -9.14 17.58 -12.39
C LYS A 280 -8.05 18.49 -11.80
N GLN A 281 -8.20 18.89 -10.54
CA GLN A 281 -7.25 19.72 -9.81
C GLN A 281 -6.34 18.92 -8.87
N GLN A 282 -6.28 17.60 -9.05
CA GLN A 282 -5.47 16.71 -8.19
C GLN A 282 -4.02 17.18 -8.05
N LEU A 283 -3.51 17.18 -6.82
CA LEU A 283 -2.14 17.61 -6.48
C LEU A 283 -1.22 16.44 -6.13
N ASP A 284 -1.76 15.25 -6.01
CA ASP A 284 -1.04 14.07 -5.58
C ASP A 284 -0.31 13.35 -6.73
N LYS A 285 0.32 12.23 -6.42
CA LYS A 285 1.07 11.39 -7.36
C LYS A 285 0.24 10.91 -8.57
N GLN A 286 -1.09 11.00 -8.54
CA GLN A 286 -1.90 10.63 -9.69
C GLN A 286 -1.58 11.52 -10.90
N ALA A 287 -1.23 12.81 -10.69
CA ALA A 287 -0.76 13.70 -11.75
C ALA A 287 0.47 13.12 -12.50
N PHE A 288 1.39 12.47 -11.77
CA PHE A 288 2.53 11.77 -12.39
C PHE A 288 2.10 10.50 -13.14
N ARG A 289 1.13 9.74 -12.62
CA ARG A 289 0.61 8.54 -13.29
C ARG A 289 -0.10 8.88 -14.60
N ASP A 290 -0.85 9.98 -14.60
CA ASP A 290 -1.63 10.42 -15.77
C ASP A 290 -0.77 11.08 -16.85
N ALA A 291 0.30 11.78 -16.45
CA ALA A 291 1.19 12.50 -17.37
C ALA A 291 2.67 12.41 -16.92
N PRO A 292 3.34 11.25 -17.07
CA PRO A 292 4.72 11.05 -16.58
C PRO A 292 5.76 11.98 -17.19
N SER A 293 5.48 12.58 -18.35
CA SER A 293 6.37 13.52 -19.03
C SER A 293 6.29 14.96 -18.49
N LYS A 294 5.25 15.30 -17.72
CA LYS A 294 5.04 16.65 -17.18
C LYS A 294 5.68 16.83 -15.81
N LEU A 295 6.98 16.58 -15.70
CA LEU A 295 7.70 16.57 -14.41
C LEU A 295 7.67 17.92 -13.69
N SER A 296 7.68 19.05 -14.40
CA SER A 296 7.59 20.38 -13.78
C SER A 296 6.24 20.61 -13.06
N VAL A 297 5.14 20.11 -13.61
CA VAL A 297 3.82 20.18 -12.95
C VAL A 297 3.82 19.31 -11.69
N VAL A 298 4.40 18.14 -11.77
CA VAL A 298 4.51 17.24 -10.61
C VAL A 298 5.34 17.87 -9.50
N GLU A 299 6.49 18.47 -9.84
CA GLU A 299 7.35 19.18 -8.90
C GLU A 299 6.60 20.32 -8.19
N GLU A 300 5.87 21.14 -8.95
CA GLU A 300 5.08 22.26 -8.40
C GLU A 300 3.95 21.75 -7.47
N ASN A 301 3.29 20.67 -7.83
CA ASN A 301 2.29 20.04 -6.98
C ASN A 301 2.89 19.62 -5.62
N TYR A 302 4.07 19.00 -5.61
CA TYR A 302 4.70 18.57 -4.35
C TYR A 302 5.10 19.80 -3.50
N LYS A 303 5.60 20.87 -4.08
CA LYS A 303 5.89 22.14 -3.38
C LYS A 303 4.61 22.73 -2.79
N THR A 304 3.53 22.77 -3.57
CA THR A 304 2.23 23.27 -3.12
C THR A 304 1.71 22.45 -1.93
N VAL A 305 1.79 21.14 -2.01
CA VAL A 305 1.39 20.24 -0.91
C VAL A 305 2.25 20.47 0.34
N THR A 306 3.54 20.69 0.20
CA THR A 306 4.42 21.05 1.33
C THR A 306 3.99 22.38 1.96
N GLN A 307 3.62 23.39 1.17
CA GLN A 307 3.13 24.66 1.69
C GLN A 307 1.85 24.51 2.51
N TYR A 308 0.95 23.62 2.12
CA TYR A 308 -0.24 23.29 2.92
C TYR A 308 0.15 22.55 4.21
N THR A 309 0.93 21.48 4.11
CA THR A 309 1.27 20.66 5.28
C THR A 309 2.13 21.41 6.31
N ASN A 310 2.87 22.44 5.92
CA ASN A 310 3.56 23.33 6.85
C ASN A 310 2.61 24.13 7.77
N LYS A 311 1.32 24.18 7.45
CA LYS A 311 0.28 24.92 8.19
C LYS A 311 -0.67 23.99 8.96
N PHE A 312 -0.42 22.69 8.98
CA PHE A 312 -1.25 21.68 9.66
C PHE A 312 -1.14 21.70 11.17
#